data_8c04c7993bbee2a92dedf7ea9bc43e92
#
_entry.id   8c04c7993bbee2a92dedf7ea9bc43e92
#
_cell.length_a   1.000
_cell.length_b   1.000
_cell.length_c   1.000
_cell.angle_alpha   90.00
_cell.angle_beta   90.00
_cell.angle_gamma   90.00
#
_symmetry.space_group_name_H-M   'P 1'
#
loop_
_entity.id
_entity.type
_entity.pdbx_description
1 polymer ?
#
loop_
_entity_poly.entity_id
_entity_poly.type
_entity_poly.pdbx_seq_one_letter_code
_entity_poly.pdbx_strand_id
1 'polypeptide(L)'
;MPYLTSTGTARRTSGAEQLGFGVPGCAHPLLAPAEWAELARPGTPLHWAVLDIDDGPGIRPDPHCLEAAGRLRNARERAVRGEDPLDSVRASAGRLLGRLDLVHGSRPFGDLVADAQSYLDWYRVDGFYLDRCPAGRPDLPTVRRLTGTLSALLADSGSARHGGHLVLGHDTHPHPGYAEAADQLVTFRGAWTDYRWSQVAEWTASYPPGRFAHFVHGVPRTHLEEAMRIARWQGAGTIFFTDRTRETDPGNGRGQSDPFATLPRYWDEIVSRIGPAISE
;
A
#
# COMPACT_ATOMS: atom_id res chain seq x y z
N MET A 1 -43.79 -21.69 28.85
CA MET A 1 -43.35 -20.48 28.16
C MET A 1 -42.05 -19.99 28.75
N PRO A 2 -40.89 -20.28 28.17
CA PRO A 2 -39.65 -19.59 28.55
C PRO A 2 -39.34 -18.50 27.51
N TYR A 3 -39.13 -17.31 28.01
CA TYR A 3 -38.69 -16.11 27.26
C TYR A 3 -37.27 -16.28 26.79
N LEU A 4 -37.07 -16.23 25.47
CA LEU A 4 -35.75 -16.09 24.84
C LEU A 4 -35.35 -14.61 24.89
N THR A 5 -34.48 -14.26 25.81
CA THR A 5 -33.76 -12.98 25.80
C THR A 5 -32.55 -13.14 24.88
N SER A 6 -32.71 -12.70 23.65
CA SER A 6 -31.59 -12.50 22.71
C SER A 6 -30.87 -11.20 23.07
N THR A 7 -29.85 -11.28 23.86
CA THR A 7 -28.88 -10.20 24.03
C THR A 7 -27.81 -10.30 22.93
N GLY A 8 -28.20 -9.92 21.73
CA GLY A 8 -27.24 -9.60 20.67
C GLY A 8 -26.53 -8.31 21.00
N THR A 9 -25.40 -8.40 21.69
CA THR A 9 -24.50 -7.26 21.86
C THR A 9 -23.87 -6.95 20.52
N ALA A 10 -24.50 -6.07 19.75
CA ALA A 10 -23.86 -5.44 18.60
C ALA A 10 -22.63 -4.68 19.12
N ARG A 11 -21.46 -5.27 18.90
CA ARG A 11 -20.18 -4.61 19.14
C ARG A 11 -20.13 -3.41 18.19
N ARG A 12 -20.48 -2.23 18.68
CA ARG A 12 -20.19 -0.98 18.01
C ARG A 12 -18.69 -0.90 17.86
N THR A 13 -18.16 -1.21 16.69
CA THR A 13 -16.82 -0.83 16.26
C THR A 13 -16.85 0.68 16.10
N SER A 14 -16.43 1.38 17.14
CA SER A 14 -16.19 2.82 17.12
C SER A 14 -14.97 3.09 16.23
N GLY A 15 -15.17 3.96 15.26
CA GLY A 15 -14.15 4.43 14.33
C GLY A 15 -14.28 3.71 12.98
N ALA A 16 -15.00 4.34 12.04
CA ALA A 16 -14.83 4.00 10.64
C ALA A 16 -13.34 4.18 10.32
N GLU A 17 -12.61 3.07 10.10
CA GLU A 17 -11.23 3.14 9.64
C GLU A 17 -11.19 4.04 8.41
N GLN A 18 -10.46 5.15 8.52
CA GLN A 18 -10.42 6.15 7.49
C GLN A 18 -9.65 5.60 6.29
N LEU A 19 -10.23 5.74 5.10
CA LEU A 19 -9.57 5.37 3.86
C LEU A 19 -8.26 6.13 3.72
N GLY A 20 -7.19 5.46 3.27
CA GLY A 20 -5.90 6.09 3.04
C GLY A 20 -5.22 5.58 1.78
N PHE A 21 -4.07 6.14 1.45
CA PHE A 21 -3.34 5.80 0.24
C PHE A 21 -2.23 4.78 0.49
N GLY A 22 -2.17 3.76 -0.36
CA GLY A 22 -0.98 2.96 -0.59
C GLY A 22 -0.47 3.24 -1.99
N VAL A 23 0.72 3.79 -2.11
CA VAL A 23 1.32 4.14 -3.41
C VAL A 23 2.26 3.04 -3.84
N PRO A 24 1.86 2.15 -4.79
CA PRO A 24 2.61 0.94 -5.13
C PRO A 24 3.84 1.18 -5.98
N GLY A 25 4.00 2.38 -6.51
CA GLY A 25 5.16 2.81 -7.29
C GLY A 25 5.20 4.31 -7.45
N CYS A 26 6.38 4.84 -7.60
CA CYS A 26 6.66 6.21 -8.03
C CYS A 26 7.87 6.18 -8.93
N ALA A 27 7.91 7.06 -9.91
CA ALA A 27 9.12 7.26 -10.70
C ALA A 27 10.28 7.65 -9.79
N HIS A 28 11.50 7.34 -10.23
CA HIS A 28 12.72 7.64 -9.47
C HIS A 28 12.73 9.10 -8.99
N PRO A 29 13.13 9.40 -7.73
CA PRO A 29 13.06 10.75 -7.15
C PRO A 29 13.76 11.84 -7.96
N LEU A 30 14.81 11.49 -8.70
CA LEU A 30 15.49 12.41 -9.63
C LEU A 30 14.57 12.82 -10.80
N LEU A 31 13.70 11.91 -11.28
CA LEU A 31 12.81 12.15 -12.41
C LEU A 31 11.47 12.76 -11.98
N ALA A 32 11.00 12.45 -10.79
CA ALA A 32 9.72 12.90 -10.24
C ALA A 32 9.84 13.52 -8.84
N PRO A 33 10.70 14.55 -8.63
CA PRO A 33 10.92 15.13 -7.30
C PRO A 33 9.64 15.74 -6.71
N ALA A 34 8.75 16.26 -7.55
CA ALA A 34 7.46 16.82 -7.13
C ALA A 34 6.53 15.76 -6.56
N GLU A 35 6.45 14.57 -7.15
CA GLU A 35 5.63 13.47 -6.64
C GLU A 35 6.08 13.04 -5.23
N TRP A 36 7.39 12.89 -5.03
CA TRP A 36 7.95 12.55 -3.72
C TRP A 36 7.74 13.65 -2.68
N ALA A 37 7.72 14.92 -3.09
CA ALA A 37 7.36 16.03 -2.21
C ALA A 37 5.89 15.96 -1.77
N GLU A 38 4.98 15.60 -2.69
CA GLU A 38 3.57 15.41 -2.40
C GLU A 38 3.31 14.26 -1.41
N LEU A 39 4.06 13.16 -1.52
CA LEU A 39 3.96 12.05 -0.56
C LEU A 39 4.40 12.45 0.86
N ALA A 40 5.35 13.38 0.97
CA ALA A 40 5.85 13.90 2.24
C ALA A 40 5.06 15.12 2.76
N ARG A 41 4.02 15.56 2.04
CA ARG A 41 3.20 16.73 2.41
C ARG A 41 2.40 16.44 3.68
N PRO A 42 2.43 17.33 4.69
CA PRO A 42 1.62 17.20 5.89
C PRO A 42 0.12 17.05 5.57
N GLY A 43 -0.56 16.19 6.30
CA GLY A 43 -2.00 15.95 6.12
C GLY A 43 -2.36 15.03 4.94
N THR A 44 -1.41 14.53 4.15
CA THR A 44 -1.66 13.48 3.18
C THR A 44 -1.99 12.18 3.93
N PRO A 45 -3.17 11.55 3.72
CA PRO A 45 -3.55 10.32 4.39
C PRO A 45 -2.81 9.11 3.78
N LEU A 46 -1.47 9.14 3.85
CA LEU A 46 -0.59 8.14 3.28
C LEU A 46 -0.40 6.99 4.27
N HIS A 47 -0.82 5.79 3.93
CA HIS A 47 -0.54 4.58 4.70
C HIS A 47 0.88 4.09 4.43
N TRP A 48 1.26 4.03 3.16
CA TRP A 48 2.61 3.66 2.72
C TRP A 48 2.88 4.08 1.27
N ALA A 49 4.17 4.22 0.95
CA ALA A 49 4.69 4.38 -0.40
C ALA A 49 5.81 3.38 -0.65
N VAL A 50 5.94 2.90 -1.88
CA VAL A 50 6.94 1.92 -2.30
C VAL A 50 8.14 2.62 -2.91
N LEU A 51 9.33 2.25 -2.46
CA LEU A 51 10.61 2.62 -3.05
C LEU A 51 11.07 1.49 -3.97
N ASP A 52 11.28 1.82 -5.22
CA ASP A 52 11.86 0.96 -6.25
C ASP A 52 12.92 1.75 -7.01
N ILE A 53 14.12 1.23 -7.14
CA ILE A 53 15.24 1.92 -7.77
C ILE A 53 15.53 1.35 -9.15
N ASP A 54 15.66 0.03 -9.24
CA ASP A 54 15.97 -0.70 -10.47
C ASP A 54 15.44 -2.13 -10.33
N ASP A 55 14.11 -2.27 -10.31
CA ASP A 55 13.39 -3.52 -9.97
C ASP A 55 13.86 -4.14 -8.62
N GLY A 56 14.27 -3.28 -7.68
CA GLY A 56 14.83 -3.64 -6.38
C GLY A 56 15.56 -2.47 -5.72
N PRO A 57 16.51 -2.74 -4.79
CA PRO A 57 17.26 -1.70 -4.06
C PRO A 57 18.35 -1.02 -4.90
N GLY A 58 18.61 -1.50 -6.14
CA GLY A 58 19.74 -1.10 -6.95
C GLY A 58 21.04 -1.82 -6.53
N ILE A 59 22.13 -1.55 -7.26
CA ILE A 59 23.46 -2.16 -7.01
C ILE A 59 24.28 -1.42 -5.95
N ARG A 60 23.87 -0.22 -5.57
CA ARG A 60 24.48 0.65 -4.55
C ARG A 60 23.46 1.66 -4.05
N PRO A 61 23.67 2.28 -2.88
CA PRO A 61 22.78 3.34 -2.38
C PRO A 61 22.69 4.50 -3.37
N ASP A 62 21.45 4.88 -3.73
CA ASP A 62 21.19 6.04 -4.57
C ASP A 62 20.95 7.29 -3.71
N PRO A 63 21.68 8.42 -3.95
CA PRO A 63 21.58 9.61 -3.11
C PRO A 63 20.21 10.29 -3.18
N HIS A 64 19.51 10.26 -4.32
CA HIS A 64 18.19 10.86 -4.46
C HIS A 64 17.11 10.04 -3.72
N CYS A 65 17.25 8.71 -3.76
CA CYS A 65 16.39 7.81 -3.01
C CYS A 65 16.64 7.91 -1.50
N LEU A 66 17.89 8.09 -1.07
CA LEU A 66 18.23 8.36 0.33
C LEU A 66 17.60 9.65 0.83
N GLU A 67 17.65 10.72 0.03
CA GLU A 67 17.03 11.99 0.36
C GLU A 67 15.49 11.88 0.45
N ALA A 68 14.84 11.23 -0.52
CA ALA A 68 13.41 11.00 -0.52
C ALA A 68 12.96 10.18 0.69
N ALA A 69 13.66 9.09 1.00
CA ALA A 69 13.43 8.27 2.19
C ALA A 69 13.57 9.08 3.49
N GLY A 70 14.59 9.93 3.57
CA GLY A 70 14.81 10.84 4.70
C GLY A 70 13.68 11.85 4.89
N ARG A 71 13.18 12.44 3.80
CA ARG A 71 12.05 13.39 3.82
C ARG A 71 10.77 12.74 4.34
N LEU A 72 10.41 11.56 3.84
CA LEU A 72 9.23 10.80 4.31
C LEU A 72 9.34 10.44 5.79
N ARG A 73 10.51 9.97 6.23
CA ARG A 73 10.76 9.64 7.65
C ARG A 73 10.60 10.86 8.54
N ASN A 74 11.20 12.01 8.15
CA ASN A 74 11.10 13.25 8.91
C ASN A 74 9.66 13.77 8.97
N ALA A 75 8.88 13.65 7.89
CA ALA A 75 7.45 13.99 7.88
C ALA A 75 6.68 13.12 8.87
N ARG A 76 6.94 11.81 8.88
CA ARG A 76 6.35 10.87 9.82
C ARG A 76 6.71 11.18 11.27
N GLU A 77 7.98 11.44 11.58
CA GLU A 77 8.40 11.76 12.94
C GLU A 77 7.75 13.03 13.48
N ARG A 78 7.55 14.05 12.62
CA ARG A 78 6.82 15.27 12.99
C ARG A 78 5.36 14.99 13.30
N ALA A 79 4.68 14.19 12.47
CA ALA A 79 3.31 13.79 12.68
C ALA A 79 3.14 13.02 14.01
N VAL A 80 4.04 12.09 14.33
CA VAL A 80 4.01 11.32 15.59
C VAL A 80 4.26 12.21 16.81
N ARG A 81 5.08 13.29 16.69
CA ARG A 81 5.32 14.24 17.80
C ARG A 81 4.16 15.19 18.03
N GLY A 82 3.15 15.19 17.16
CA GLY A 82 1.99 16.10 17.28
C GLY A 82 2.37 17.57 17.12
N GLU A 83 3.44 17.86 16.37
CA GLU A 83 3.89 19.23 16.12
C GLU A 83 2.89 20.02 15.27
N ASP A 84 1.95 19.33 14.63
CA ASP A 84 0.81 19.93 13.96
C ASP A 84 -0.50 19.44 14.62
N PRO A 85 -1.36 20.35 15.17
CA PRO A 85 -2.62 19.98 15.82
C PRO A 85 -3.60 19.21 14.93
N LEU A 86 -3.47 19.35 13.60
CA LEU A 86 -4.27 18.61 12.61
C LEU A 86 -3.75 17.18 12.38
N ASP A 87 -2.48 16.92 12.68
CA ASP A 87 -1.84 15.61 12.48
C ASP A 87 -2.13 14.62 13.62
N SER A 88 -2.45 15.10 14.83
CA SER A 88 -2.71 14.23 15.99
C SER A 88 -3.95 13.33 15.82
N VAL A 89 -4.91 13.75 14.99
CA VAL A 89 -6.11 12.97 14.65
C VAL A 89 -5.87 12.08 13.41
N ARG A 90 -4.79 12.30 12.67
CA ARG A 90 -4.49 11.71 11.36
C ARG A 90 -3.22 10.86 11.34
N ALA A 91 -2.70 10.44 12.46
CA ALA A 91 -1.40 9.76 12.61
C ALA A 91 -1.30 8.40 11.86
N SER A 92 -1.72 8.37 10.60
CA SER A 92 -1.27 7.41 9.61
C SER A 92 -0.03 8.00 8.91
N ALA A 93 1.05 8.12 9.66
CA ALA A 93 2.31 8.60 9.10
C ALA A 93 2.81 7.58 8.09
N GLY A 94 2.87 7.96 6.82
CA GLY A 94 3.21 7.10 5.70
C GLY A 94 4.48 6.28 5.93
N ARG A 95 4.37 4.96 5.77
CA ARG A 95 5.52 4.05 5.80
C ARG A 95 6.24 4.06 4.46
N LEU A 96 7.55 3.88 4.49
CA LEU A 96 8.33 3.61 3.29
C LEU A 96 8.57 2.10 3.18
N LEU A 97 8.11 1.49 2.09
CA LEU A 97 8.28 0.06 1.83
C LEU A 97 9.28 -0.16 0.70
N GLY A 98 10.21 -1.12 0.85
CA GLY A 98 11.05 -1.58 -0.24
C GLY A 98 10.28 -2.55 -1.15
N ARG A 99 10.42 -2.43 -2.48
CA ARG A 99 9.82 -3.37 -3.44
C ARG A 99 10.63 -4.64 -3.53
N LEU A 100 9.98 -5.78 -3.33
CA LEU A 100 10.53 -7.10 -3.59
C LEU A 100 9.64 -7.79 -4.62
N ASP A 101 10.14 -7.92 -5.85
CA ASP A 101 9.40 -8.57 -6.91
C ASP A 101 9.57 -10.08 -6.82
N LEU A 102 8.48 -10.81 -6.58
CA LEU A 102 8.47 -12.26 -6.47
C LEU A 102 8.42 -12.98 -7.82
N VAL A 103 8.14 -12.25 -8.90
CA VAL A 103 7.98 -12.84 -10.25
C VAL A 103 7.09 -14.08 -10.20
N HIS A 104 5.91 -13.96 -9.58
CA HIS A 104 4.94 -15.04 -9.35
C HIS A 104 5.54 -16.29 -8.65
N GLY A 105 6.49 -16.05 -7.74
CA GLY A 105 7.13 -17.12 -6.95
C GLY A 105 8.36 -17.77 -7.61
N SER A 106 8.79 -17.30 -8.78
CA SER A 106 9.95 -17.86 -9.50
C SER A 106 11.30 -17.27 -9.06
N ARG A 107 11.30 -16.11 -8.36
CA ARG A 107 12.55 -15.48 -7.91
C ARG A 107 13.19 -16.24 -6.75
N PRO A 108 14.52 -16.48 -6.76
CA PRO A 108 15.21 -17.20 -5.71
C PRO A 108 15.06 -16.54 -4.34
N PHE A 109 14.82 -17.34 -3.31
CA PHE A 109 14.63 -16.87 -1.93
C PHE A 109 15.84 -16.07 -1.40
N GLY A 110 17.07 -16.53 -1.71
CA GLY A 110 18.30 -15.84 -1.29
C GLY A 110 18.42 -14.43 -1.84
N ASP A 111 18.02 -14.22 -3.11
CA ASP A 111 18.06 -12.91 -3.77
C ASP A 111 17.07 -11.93 -3.12
N LEU A 112 15.85 -12.42 -2.80
CA LEU A 112 14.85 -11.63 -2.09
C LEU A 112 15.31 -11.19 -0.71
N VAL A 113 15.99 -12.07 0.02
CA VAL A 113 16.57 -11.77 1.34
C VAL A 113 17.72 -10.77 1.23
N ALA A 114 18.59 -10.91 0.23
CA ALA A 114 19.69 -9.98 -0.01
C ALA A 114 19.21 -8.57 -0.37
N ASP A 115 18.18 -8.47 -1.21
CA ASP A 115 17.55 -7.19 -1.53
C ASP A 115 16.90 -6.56 -0.30
N ALA A 116 16.19 -7.36 0.51
CA ALA A 116 15.58 -6.89 1.75
C ALA A 116 16.63 -6.30 2.71
N GLN A 117 17.77 -6.97 2.88
CA GLN A 117 18.88 -6.44 3.68
C GLN A 117 19.43 -5.12 3.13
N SER A 118 19.62 -5.04 1.81
CA SER A 118 20.07 -3.81 1.15
C SER A 118 19.10 -2.64 1.38
N TYR A 119 17.80 -2.88 1.28
CA TYR A 119 16.78 -1.87 1.59
C TYR A 119 16.85 -1.39 3.05
N LEU A 120 17.03 -2.32 4.00
CA LEU A 120 17.14 -1.99 5.41
C LEU A 120 18.42 -1.20 5.71
N ASP A 121 19.54 -1.65 5.18
CA ASP A 121 20.84 -1.04 5.45
C ASP A 121 20.99 0.34 4.82
N TRP A 122 20.52 0.49 3.56
CA TRP A 122 20.72 1.73 2.80
C TRP A 122 19.61 2.75 3.06
N TYR A 123 18.35 2.33 2.94
CA TYR A 123 17.20 3.26 2.93
C TYR A 123 16.39 3.24 4.22
N ARG A 124 16.66 2.27 5.11
CA ARG A 124 15.96 2.11 6.40
C ARG A 124 14.45 2.09 6.21
N VAL A 125 13.99 1.25 5.30
CA VAL A 125 12.56 1.08 5.02
C VAL A 125 11.81 0.55 6.25
N ASP A 126 10.51 0.85 6.32
CA ASP A 126 9.63 0.41 7.41
C ASP A 126 9.02 -0.97 7.17
N GLY A 127 9.24 -1.54 5.99
CA GLY A 127 8.66 -2.82 5.59
C GLY A 127 8.88 -3.12 4.12
N PHE A 128 8.11 -4.06 3.58
CA PHE A 128 8.24 -4.51 2.21
C PHE A 128 6.90 -4.65 1.49
N TYR A 129 6.89 -4.25 0.23
CA TYR A 129 5.84 -4.55 -0.73
C TYR A 129 6.32 -5.72 -1.61
N LEU A 130 5.67 -6.87 -1.47
CA LEU A 130 5.98 -8.08 -2.21
C LEU A 130 5.15 -8.09 -3.50
N ASP A 131 5.72 -7.55 -4.57
CA ASP A 131 5.04 -7.41 -5.86
C ASP A 131 4.93 -8.75 -6.59
N ARG A 132 3.92 -8.90 -7.43
CA ARG A 132 3.62 -10.11 -8.19
C ARG A 132 3.65 -11.38 -7.33
N CYS A 133 3.09 -11.27 -6.11
CA CYS A 133 2.97 -12.38 -5.18
C CYS A 133 1.98 -13.41 -5.73
N PRO A 134 2.33 -14.71 -5.73
CA PRO A 134 1.38 -15.75 -6.13
C PRO A 134 0.15 -15.74 -5.21
N ALA A 135 -1.02 -16.02 -5.79
CA ALA A 135 -2.31 -15.98 -5.08
C ALA A 135 -2.84 -17.37 -4.71
N GLY A 136 -2.23 -18.43 -5.25
CA GLY A 136 -2.68 -19.80 -5.12
C GLY A 136 -2.33 -20.46 -3.78
N ARG A 137 -3.16 -21.41 -3.35
CA ARG A 137 -2.91 -22.21 -2.14
C ARG A 137 -1.58 -22.98 -2.15
N PRO A 138 -1.12 -23.52 -3.28
CA PRO A 138 0.15 -24.28 -3.33
C PRO A 138 1.37 -23.45 -2.92
N ASP A 139 1.38 -22.15 -3.21
CA ASP A 139 2.51 -21.25 -2.98
C ASP A 139 2.55 -20.67 -1.57
N LEU A 140 1.43 -20.77 -0.84
CA LEU A 140 1.26 -20.18 0.48
C LEU A 140 2.35 -20.58 1.49
N PRO A 141 2.83 -21.85 1.58
CA PRO A 141 3.91 -22.20 2.51
C PRO A 141 5.22 -21.49 2.21
N THR A 142 5.56 -21.32 0.93
CA THR A 142 6.75 -20.59 0.49
C THR A 142 6.67 -19.13 0.83
N VAL A 143 5.52 -18.49 0.57
CA VAL A 143 5.30 -17.07 0.91
C VAL A 143 5.32 -16.87 2.43
N ARG A 144 4.71 -17.74 3.22
CA ARG A 144 4.77 -17.66 4.69
C ARG A 144 6.19 -17.77 5.23
N ARG A 145 7.01 -18.64 4.65
CA ARG A 145 8.43 -18.72 5.02
C ARG A 145 9.16 -17.41 4.71
N LEU A 146 8.92 -16.83 3.54
CA LEU A 146 9.53 -15.56 3.15
C LEU A 146 9.09 -14.43 4.08
N THR A 147 7.79 -14.24 4.29
CA THR A 147 7.27 -13.17 5.16
C THR A 147 7.74 -13.32 6.61
N GLY A 148 7.84 -14.56 7.12
CA GLY A 148 8.42 -14.80 8.44
C GLY A 148 9.89 -14.39 8.53
N THR A 149 10.69 -14.67 7.49
CA THR A 149 12.10 -14.23 7.44
C THR A 149 12.20 -12.71 7.34
N LEU A 150 11.39 -12.06 6.49
CA LEU A 150 11.37 -10.60 6.37
C LEU A 150 10.94 -9.92 7.68
N SER A 151 9.97 -10.48 8.39
CA SER A 151 9.55 -9.99 9.71
C SER A 151 10.68 -10.06 10.72
N ALA A 152 11.47 -11.15 10.72
CA ALA A 152 12.64 -11.27 11.58
C ALA A 152 13.73 -10.22 11.25
N LEU A 153 14.03 -10.01 9.97
CA LEU A 153 14.98 -8.98 9.53
C LEU A 153 14.54 -7.57 9.95
N LEU A 154 13.24 -7.26 9.81
CA LEU A 154 12.67 -5.99 10.25
C LEU A 154 12.80 -5.81 11.76
N ALA A 155 12.58 -6.86 12.54
CA ALA A 155 12.75 -6.83 14.00
C ALA A 155 14.20 -6.55 14.39
N ASP A 156 15.16 -7.20 13.74
CA ASP A 156 16.59 -7.09 14.04
C ASP A 156 17.17 -5.72 13.61
N SER A 157 16.65 -5.12 12.55
CA SER A 157 17.13 -3.83 12.03
C SER A 157 16.85 -2.63 12.92
N GLY A 158 16.07 -2.80 14.00
CA GLY A 158 15.60 -1.71 14.85
C GLY A 158 14.58 -0.78 14.18
N SER A 159 14.24 -1.01 12.93
CA SER A 159 13.13 -0.34 12.22
C SER A 159 11.78 -0.67 12.86
N ALA A 160 11.74 -1.74 13.65
CA ALA A 160 10.56 -2.26 14.32
C ALA A 160 10.03 -1.41 15.49
N ARG A 161 10.57 -0.23 15.77
CA ARG A 161 10.00 0.66 16.82
C ARG A 161 8.51 0.97 16.59
N HIS A 162 8.00 0.72 15.37
CA HIS A 162 6.61 0.94 14.98
C HIS A 162 5.95 -0.31 14.36
N GLY A 163 6.56 -1.51 14.53
CA GLY A 163 6.12 -2.73 13.85
C GLY A 163 6.46 -2.71 12.36
N GLY A 164 7.20 -3.70 11.87
CA GLY A 164 7.42 -3.87 10.42
C GLY A 164 6.09 -4.03 9.69
N HIS A 165 6.02 -3.62 8.40
CA HIS A 165 4.79 -3.71 7.62
C HIS A 165 5.03 -4.48 6.31
N LEU A 166 4.29 -5.57 6.12
CA LEU A 166 4.36 -6.42 4.94
C LEU A 166 3.07 -6.32 4.15
N VAL A 167 3.19 -5.97 2.87
CA VAL A 167 2.08 -5.90 1.92
C VAL A 167 2.30 -6.92 0.82
N LEU A 168 1.31 -7.79 0.55
CA LEU A 168 1.35 -8.72 -0.58
C LEU A 168 0.58 -8.14 -1.76
N GLY A 169 1.30 -7.85 -2.84
CA GLY A 169 0.78 -7.39 -4.12
C GLY A 169 0.38 -8.56 -5.01
N HIS A 170 -0.91 -8.89 -5.06
CA HIS A 170 -1.45 -9.94 -5.92
C HIS A 170 -2.08 -9.34 -7.17
N ASP A 171 -1.91 -10.01 -8.31
CA ASP A 171 -2.58 -9.65 -9.57
C ASP A 171 -4.01 -10.21 -9.65
N THR A 172 -4.30 -11.24 -8.86
CA THR A 172 -5.63 -11.88 -8.74
C THR A 172 -6.01 -12.01 -7.28
N HIS A 173 -7.29 -12.19 -6.99
CA HIS A 173 -7.77 -12.34 -5.61
C HIS A 173 -7.09 -13.52 -4.90
N PRO A 174 -6.42 -13.31 -3.75
CA PRO A 174 -5.62 -14.35 -3.09
C PRO A 174 -6.47 -15.37 -2.33
N HIS A 175 -5.91 -16.57 -2.11
CA HIS A 175 -6.47 -17.57 -1.21
C HIS A 175 -6.54 -17.02 0.24
N PRO A 176 -7.61 -17.31 1.02
CA PRO A 176 -7.80 -16.77 2.38
C PRO A 176 -6.61 -16.91 3.32
N GLY A 177 -5.84 -18.00 3.18
CA GLY A 177 -4.67 -18.26 4.02
C GLY A 177 -3.57 -17.20 3.93
N TYR A 178 -3.57 -16.34 2.92
CA TYR A 178 -2.61 -15.23 2.82
C TYR A 178 -2.90 -14.11 3.82
N ALA A 179 -4.12 -14.02 4.33
CA ALA A 179 -4.46 -13.03 5.36
C ALA A 179 -3.62 -13.18 6.65
N GLU A 180 -3.15 -14.40 6.93
CA GLU A 180 -2.29 -14.67 8.09
C GLU A 180 -0.78 -14.58 7.76
N ALA A 181 -0.44 -14.30 6.49
CA ALA A 181 0.95 -14.28 6.04
C ALA A 181 1.56 -12.87 6.02
N ALA A 182 0.75 -11.80 6.08
CA ALA A 182 1.21 -10.42 6.02
C ALA A 182 0.23 -9.47 6.71
N ASP A 183 0.62 -8.21 6.84
CA ASP A 183 -0.22 -7.19 7.45
C ASP A 183 -1.34 -6.72 6.52
N GLN A 184 -1.07 -6.66 5.20
CA GLN A 184 -2.03 -6.21 4.22
C GLN A 184 -1.93 -6.99 2.92
N LEU A 185 -3.07 -7.17 2.25
CA LEU A 185 -3.20 -7.83 0.96
C LEU A 185 -3.77 -6.87 -0.08
N VAL A 186 -3.22 -6.87 -1.28
CA VAL A 186 -3.88 -6.27 -2.45
C VAL A 186 -4.91 -7.29 -2.96
N THR A 187 -6.19 -7.00 -2.76
CA THR A 187 -7.30 -7.89 -3.15
C THR A 187 -7.95 -7.50 -4.47
N PHE A 188 -7.63 -6.32 -4.98
CA PHE A 188 -7.96 -5.90 -6.34
C PHE A 188 -6.82 -5.09 -6.96
N ARG A 189 -6.40 -5.47 -8.17
CA ARG A 189 -5.46 -4.73 -9.03
C ARG A 189 -5.92 -4.85 -10.47
N GLY A 190 -6.47 -3.76 -11.04
CA GLY A 190 -7.03 -3.85 -12.39
C GLY A 190 -7.62 -2.55 -12.92
N ALA A 191 -8.32 -2.67 -14.06
CA ALA A 191 -8.96 -1.54 -14.72
C ALA A 191 -10.26 -1.12 -14.01
N TRP A 192 -10.61 0.17 -14.16
CA TRP A 192 -11.87 0.72 -13.68
C TRP A 192 -13.10 -0.02 -14.22
N THR A 193 -13.06 -0.41 -15.48
CA THR A 193 -14.14 -1.17 -16.13
C THR A 193 -14.47 -2.47 -15.41
N ASP A 194 -13.44 -3.16 -14.89
CA ASP A 194 -13.58 -4.43 -14.18
C ASP A 194 -13.94 -4.19 -12.71
N TYR A 195 -13.38 -3.13 -12.10
CA TYR A 195 -13.61 -2.77 -10.70
C TYR A 195 -15.07 -2.51 -10.39
N ARG A 196 -15.79 -1.85 -11.27
CA ARG A 196 -17.23 -1.55 -11.12
C ARG A 196 -18.10 -2.78 -10.95
N TRP A 197 -17.66 -3.93 -11.48
CA TRP A 197 -18.39 -5.19 -11.46
C TRP A 197 -17.69 -6.25 -10.60
N SER A 198 -16.58 -5.88 -9.97
CA SER A 198 -15.83 -6.80 -9.12
C SER A 198 -16.61 -7.16 -7.86
N GLN A 199 -16.36 -8.38 -7.38
CA GLN A 199 -16.86 -8.86 -6.11
C GLN A 199 -15.69 -9.32 -5.26
N VAL A 200 -15.72 -9.02 -3.99
CA VAL A 200 -14.75 -9.56 -3.02
C VAL A 200 -15.26 -10.88 -2.47
N ALA A 201 -14.36 -11.77 -2.12
CA ALA A 201 -14.72 -13.03 -1.50
C ALA A 201 -15.23 -12.82 -0.07
N GLU A 202 -16.23 -13.60 0.34
CA GLU A 202 -16.90 -13.47 1.65
C GLU A 202 -15.95 -13.50 2.85
N TRP A 203 -14.83 -14.23 2.74
CA TRP A 203 -13.86 -14.33 3.85
C TRP A 203 -13.25 -12.98 4.24
N THR A 204 -13.20 -12.00 3.33
CA THR A 204 -12.66 -10.67 3.65
C THR A 204 -13.48 -9.93 4.69
N ALA A 205 -14.79 -10.21 4.79
CA ALA A 205 -15.66 -9.62 5.80
C ALA A 205 -15.28 -10.00 7.24
N SER A 206 -14.44 -11.03 7.43
CA SER A 206 -13.95 -11.45 8.74
C SER A 206 -12.76 -10.61 9.24
N TYR A 207 -12.25 -9.69 8.42
CA TYR A 207 -11.08 -8.87 8.73
C TYR A 207 -11.41 -7.37 8.67
N PRO A 208 -10.68 -6.52 9.42
CA PRO A 208 -10.87 -5.08 9.33
C PRO A 208 -10.40 -4.53 7.98
N PRO A 209 -11.00 -3.41 7.49
CA PRO A 209 -10.67 -2.81 6.20
C PRO A 209 -9.19 -2.50 6.00
N GLY A 210 -8.46 -2.14 7.04
CA GLY A 210 -7.01 -1.89 6.99
C GLY A 210 -6.18 -3.06 6.49
N ARG A 211 -6.75 -4.27 6.44
CA ARG A 211 -6.09 -5.48 5.91
C ARG A 211 -6.09 -5.56 4.39
N PHE A 212 -6.85 -4.70 3.70
CA PHE A 212 -7.03 -4.83 2.26
C PHE A 212 -6.72 -3.53 1.52
N ALA A 213 -6.11 -3.67 0.36
CA ALA A 213 -5.79 -2.58 -0.56
C ALA A 213 -6.35 -2.86 -1.95
N HIS A 214 -6.84 -1.79 -2.62
CA HIS A 214 -7.34 -1.85 -3.99
C HIS A 214 -6.58 -0.86 -4.87
N PHE A 215 -6.06 -1.33 -6.01
CA PHE A 215 -5.37 -0.53 -7.01
C PHE A 215 -6.16 -0.52 -8.31
N VAL A 216 -6.61 0.64 -8.72
CA VAL A 216 -7.49 0.78 -9.89
C VAL A 216 -6.93 1.81 -10.85
N HIS A 217 -6.68 1.39 -12.08
CA HIS A 217 -6.23 2.27 -13.14
C HIS A 217 -7.37 2.63 -14.10
N GLY A 218 -7.19 3.74 -14.84
CA GLY A 218 -8.20 4.21 -15.78
C GLY A 218 -9.46 4.76 -15.11
N VAL A 219 -9.38 5.24 -13.87
CA VAL A 219 -10.53 5.83 -13.16
C VAL A 219 -10.73 7.26 -13.65
N PRO A 220 -11.86 7.55 -14.33
CA PRO A 220 -12.14 8.92 -14.72
C PRO A 220 -12.37 9.81 -13.50
N ARG A 221 -11.92 11.06 -13.55
CA ARG A 221 -12.09 12.04 -12.48
C ARG A 221 -13.54 12.15 -11.97
N THR A 222 -14.50 12.06 -12.89
CA THR A 222 -15.94 12.12 -12.59
C THR A 222 -16.46 10.93 -11.81
N HIS A 223 -15.72 9.82 -11.76
CA HIS A 223 -16.11 8.59 -11.07
C HIS A 223 -15.32 8.34 -9.77
N LEU A 224 -14.53 9.30 -9.28
CA LEU A 224 -13.75 9.14 -8.04
C LEU A 224 -14.62 8.82 -6.83
N GLU A 225 -15.76 9.49 -6.66
CA GLU A 225 -16.70 9.22 -5.57
C GLU A 225 -17.28 7.79 -5.65
N GLU A 226 -17.62 7.37 -6.86
CA GLU A 226 -18.12 6.00 -7.10
C GLU A 226 -17.04 4.98 -6.75
N ALA A 227 -15.78 5.20 -7.19
CA ALA A 227 -14.66 4.31 -6.89
C ALA A 227 -14.38 4.21 -5.38
N MET A 228 -14.38 5.32 -4.65
CA MET A 228 -14.20 5.34 -3.20
C MET A 228 -15.36 4.65 -2.46
N ARG A 229 -16.59 4.82 -2.93
CA ARG A 229 -17.76 4.13 -2.38
C ARG A 229 -17.65 2.61 -2.56
N ILE A 230 -17.24 2.16 -3.75
CA ILE A 230 -17.00 0.74 -4.03
C ILE A 230 -15.91 0.19 -3.11
N ALA A 231 -14.77 0.91 -2.94
CA ALA A 231 -13.70 0.48 -2.05
C ALA A 231 -14.19 0.27 -0.61
N ARG A 232 -14.92 1.25 -0.05
CA ARG A 232 -15.50 1.14 1.30
C ARG A 232 -16.49 -0.02 1.41
N TRP A 233 -17.35 -0.19 0.42
CA TRP A 233 -18.33 -1.28 0.40
C TRP A 233 -17.65 -2.65 0.31
N GLN A 234 -16.57 -2.75 -0.44
CA GLN A 234 -15.77 -3.97 -0.56
C GLN A 234 -14.77 -4.17 0.60
N GLY A 235 -14.76 -3.28 1.58
CA GLY A 235 -13.94 -3.41 2.79
C GLY A 235 -12.45 -3.12 2.58
N ALA A 236 -12.07 -2.31 1.59
CA ALA A 236 -10.70 -1.84 1.45
C ALA A 236 -10.47 -0.58 2.30
N GLY A 237 -9.44 -0.59 3.15
CA GLY A 237 -8.98 0.56 3.91
C GLY A 237 -7.87 1.35 3.22
N THR A 238 -7.21 0.74 2.23
CA THR A 238 -6.14 1.38 1.46
C THR A 238 -6.48 1.37 -0.02
N ILE A 239 -6.25 2.49 -0.70
CA ILE A 239 -6.53 2.61 -2.13
C ILE A 239 -5.38 3.28 -2.88
N PHE A 240 -5.30 2.98 -4.19
CA PHE A 240 -4.62 3.80 -5.17
C PHE A 240 -5.44 3.84 -6.45
N PHE A 241 -5.97 5.02 -6.79
CA PHE A 241 -6.76 5.25 -8.00
C PHE A 241 -6.02 6.19 -8.92
N THR A 242 -5.89 5.82 -10.20
CA THR A 242 -5.21 6.63 -11.21
C THR A 242 -6.03 6.73 -12.49
N ASP A 243 -5.96 7.88 -13.16
CA ASP A 243 -6.52 8.11 -14.48
C ASP A 243 -5.66 7.50 -15.61
N ARG A 244 -4.46 7.05 -15.27
CA ARG A 244 -3.56 6.42 -16.23
C ARG A 244 -4.09 5.04 -16.64
N THR A 245 -3.78 4.65 -17.88
CA THR A 245 -4.12 3.33 -18.43
C THR A 245 -2.85 2.68 -18.98
N ARG A 246 -2.86 1.38 -19.18
CA ARG A 246 -1.72 0.67 -19.80
C ARG A 246 -1.42 1.11 -21.23
N GLU A 247 -2.35 1.79 -21.88
CA GLU A 247 -2.27 2.20 -23.27
C GLU A 247 -1.78 3.64 -23.48
N THR A 248 -1.63 4.44 -22.43
CA THR A 248 -1.44 5.90 -22.55
C THR A 248 0.01 6.37 -22.69
N ASP A 249 0.97 5.50 -22.92
CA ASP A 249 2.35 5.95 -23.17
C ASP A 249 2.92 5.39 -24.49
N PRO A 250 2.52 5.94 -25.67
CA PRO A 250 3.07 5.51 -26.97
C PRO A 250 4.47 6.05 -27.25
N GLY A 251 5.09 6.82 -26.34
CA GLY A 251 6.31 7.58 -26.61
C GLY A 251 7.63 6.94 -26.16
N ASN A 252 7.60 5.89 -25.37
CA ASN A 252 8.85 5.30 -24.84
C ASN A 252 8.93 3.83 -25.25
N GLY A 253 9.59 3.49 -26.34
CA GLY A 253 9.74 2.14 -26.90
C GLY A 253 10.27 1.02 -25.99
N ARG A 254 10.04 1.14 -24.69
CA ARG A 254 10.17 0.13 -23.65
C ARG A 254 8.77 -0.25 -23.22
N GLY A 255 8.44 -1.49 -23.30
CA GLY A 255 7.20 -2.19 -23.00
C GLY A 255 6.17 -1.46 -22.11
N GLN A 256 4.95 -1.95 -22.17
CA GLN A 256 3.76 -1.46 -21.47
C GLN A 256 4.08 -0.76 -20.12
N SER A 257 3.90 0.57 -20.02
CA SER A 257 4.17 1.33 -18.80
C SER A 257 3.19 0.90 -17.69
N ASP A 258 3.69 0.66 -16.49
CA ASP A 258 2.84 0.36 -15.34
C ASP A 258 2.02 1.62 -15.00
N PRO A 259 0.67 1.58 -15.08
CA PRO A 259 -0.18 2.72 -14.77
C PRO A 259 -0.06 3.20 -13.31
N PHE A 260 0.53 2.39 -12.45
CA PHE A 260 0.73 2.68 -11.03
C PHE A 260 2.10 3.28 -10.69
N ALA A 261 2.95 3.50 -11.70
CA ALA A 261 4.31 4.02 -11.49
C ALA A 261 4.39 5.54 -11.24
N THR A 262 3.28 6.28 -11.29
CA THR A 262 3.22 7.73 -11.07
C THR A 262 1.93 8.13 -10.37
N LEU A 263 1.94 9.28 -9.67
CA LEU A 263 0.73 9.81 -9.06
C LEU A 263 -0.32 10.19 -10.11
N PRO A 264 -1.63 10.07 -9.81
CA PRO A 264 -2.71 10.48 -10.70
C PRO A 264 -2.71 12.01 -10.89
N ARG A 265 -3.21 12.48 -12.04
CA ARG A 265 -3.32 13.93 -12.32
C ARG A 265 -4.26 14.66 -11.36
N TYR A 266 -5.19 13.96 -10.73
CA TYR A 266 -6.14 14.48 -9.75
C TYR A 266 -5.71 14.21 -8.29
N TRP A 267 -4.39 14.08 -8.03
CA TRP A 267 -3.88 13.74 -6.70
C TRP A 267 -4.41 14.65 -5.59
N ASP A 268 -4.33 15.96 -5.76
CA ASP A 268 -4.83 16.93 -4.77
C ASP A 268 -6.31 16.77 -4.47
N GLU A 269 -7.10 16.52 -5.52
CA GLU A 269 -8.54 16.33 -5.37
C GLU A 269 -8.88 15.08 -4.58
N ILE A 270 -8.25 13.94 -4.88
CA ILE A 270 -8.53 12.70 -4.16
C ILE A 270 -8.03 12.76 -2.71
N VAL A 271 -6.89 13.43 -2.47
CA VAL A 271 -6.37 13.68 -1.11
C VAL A 271 -7.37 14.52 -0.31
N SER A 272 -7.93 15.58 -0.89
CA SER A 272 -8.92 16.44 -0.20
C SER A 272 -10.22 15.70 0.14
N ARG A 273 -10.63 14.73 -0.68
CA ARG A 273 -11.86 13.94 -0.47
C ARG A 273 -11.72 12.84 0.59
N ILE A 274 -10.51 12.34 0.79
CA ILE A 274 -10.22 11.31 1.81
C ILE A 274 -9.88 11.95 3.16
N GLY A 275 -9.28 13.14 3.15
CA GLY A 275 -9.03 13.92 4.35
C GLY A 275 -10.33 14.24 5.10
N PRO A 276 -10.28 14.59 6.41
CA PRO A 276 -11.48 15.03 7.12
C PRO A 276 -12.05 16.25 6.42
N ALA A 277 -13.37 16.24 6.23
CA ALA A 277 -14.09 17.41 5.79
C ALA A 277 -13.73 18.58 6.74
N ILE A 278 -13.17 19.64 6.19
CA ILE A 278 -13.05 20.91 6.92
C ILE A 278 -14.50 21.32 7.17
N SER A 279 -14.95 21.20 8.43
CA SER A 279 -16.22 21.76 8.83
C SER A 279 -16.06 23.28 8.74
N GLU A 280 -16.73 23.91 7.76
CA GLU A 280 -16.96 25.36 7.76
C GLU A 280 -17.84 25.77 8.94
#